data_7377e73181da6859ca7cf492625c296c
#
_entry.id   7377e73181da6859ca7cf492625c296c
#
_cell.length_a   1.000
_cell.length_b   1.000
_cell.length_c   1.000
_cell.angle_alpha   90.00
_cell.angle_beta   90.00
_cell.angle_gamma   90.00
#
_symmetry.space_group_name_H-M   'P 1'
#
loop_
_entity.id
_entity.type
_entity.pdbx_description
1 polymer ?
#
loop_
_entity_poly.entity_id
_entity_poly.type
_entity_poly.pdbx_seq_one_letter_code
_entity_poly.pdbx_strand_id
1 'polypeptide(L)'
;MQSPISRIEPQIAAKLSKQRYHLVGEHGGVKVCHWTKEELKNDRHCYKGTFYGIQSSGCMQMAPNVDTCNLACTYCWREPHSETLNKVDSDPEMLFYESVRAHRRLLTGFKGHPSVPLEKWQEAQDPKHVAISLNGEPTLYSRLAEFLDVCHQHGVSTFLVTNGSLPKVIEKLDTLPTQLYVSVDAPNQEIFNRLCKPKFDDHAWDKLEQTLELLPSLDTRTVCRHTLIRGESLGYVDDYARLDNIADPMFIEAKG
;
A
#
# COMPACT_ATOMS: atom_id res chain seq x y z
N MET A 1 11.55 11.82 -22.02
CA MET A 1 11.39 12.73 -20.87
C MET A 1 12.43 12.37 -19.84
N GLN A 2 13.13 13.35 -19.27
CA GLN A 2 14.02 13.10 -18.15
C GLN A 2 13.14 12.76 -16.93
N SER A 3 13.48 11.70 -16.18
CA SER A 3 12.81 11.41 -14.91
C SER A 3 12.94 12.60 -13.98
N PRO A 4 11.89 13.00 -13.26
CA PRO A 4 11.97 14.09 -12.29
C PRO A 4 13.03 13.76 -11.22
N ILE A 5 13.67 14.81 -10.73
CA ILE A 5 14.66 14.67 -9.66
C ILE A 5 13.90 14.27 -8.39
N SER A 6 14.30 13.17 -7.77
CA SER A 6 13.73 12.73 -6.49
C SER A 6 13.86 13.82 -5.44
N ARG A 7 12.78 14.12 -4.73
CA ARG A 7 12.73 15.06 -3.59
C ARG A 7 12.88 14.37 -2.24
N ILE A 8 13.03 13.05 -2.25
CA ILE A 8 13.28 12.26 -1.04
C ILE A 8 14.62 12.67 -0.42
N GLU A 9 14.65 12.90 0.88
CA GLU A 9 15.86 13.21 1.60
C GLU A 9 16.98 12.20 1.30
N PRO A 10 18.22 12.63 1.01
CA PRO A 10 19.30 11.73 0.59
C PRO A 10 19.57 10.58 1.56
N GLN A 11 19.41 10.80 2.86
CA GLN A 11 19.59 9.75 3.87
C GLN A 11 18.49 8.70 3.80
N ILE A 12 17.22 9.09 3.61
CA ILE A 12 16.08 8.20 3.43
C ILE A 12 16.25 7.44 2.11
N ALA A 13 16.57 8.15 1.02
CA ALA A 13 16.80 7.54 -0.29
C ALA A 13 17.89 6.47 -0.25
N ALA A 14 19.00 6.72 0.44
CA ALA A 14 20.10 5.77 0.62
C ALA A 14 19.66 4.51 1.37
N LYS A 15 18.84 4.65 2.42
CA LYS A 15 18.30 3.52 3.19
C LYS A 15 17.32 2.70 2.35
N LEU A 16 16.39 3.35 1.64
CA LEU A 16 15.44 2.70 0.75
C LEU A 16 16.17 1.91 -0.35
N SER A 17 17.23 2.50 -0.94
CA SER A 17 18.06 1.83 -1.95
C SER A 17 18.75 0.56 -1.40
N LYS A 18 19.29 0.62 -0.17
CA LYS A 18 19.84 -0.58 0.52
C LYS A 18 18.78 -1.66 0.74
N GLN A 19 17.53 -1.29 0.97
CA GLN A 19 16.39 -2.20 1.08
C GLN A 19 15.84 -2.66 -0.27
N ARG A 20 16.53 -2.34 -1.38
CA ARG A 20 16.15 -2.71 -2.76
C ARG A 20 14.86 -2.07 -3.25
N TYR A 21 14.56 -0.85 -2.80
CA TYR A 21 13.59 0.00 -3.47
C TYR A 21 14.21 0.59 -4.73
N HIS A 22 13.43 0.70 -5.78
CA HIS A 22 13.72 1.55 -6.92
C HIS A 22 12.84 2.79 -6.80
N LEU A 23 13.47 3.95 -6.63
CA LEU A 23 12.76 5.23 -6.49
C LEU A 23 12.25 5.69 -7.85
N VAL A 24 11.03 6.23 -7.89
CA VAL A 24 10.35 6.70 -9.10
C VAL A 24 9.64 8.01 -8.81
N GLY A 25 9.57 8.87 -9.81
CA GLY A 25 9.00 10.20 -9.62
C GLY A 25 9.73 10.99 -8.53
N GLU A 26 9.04 11.91 -7.88
CA GLU A 26 9.60 12.76 -6.83
C GLU A 26 9.68 12.05 -5.47
N HIS A 27 8.65 11.29 -5.10
CA HIS A 27 8.48 10.65 -3.79
C HIS A 27 8.14 9.16 -3.86
N GLY A 28 7.97 8.61 -5.06
CA GLY A 28 7.49 7.25 -5.26
C GLY A 28 8.60 6.19 -5.16
N GLY A 29 8.16 4.94 -5.05
CA GLY A 29 9.07 3.80 -5.05
C GLY A 29 8.38 2.49 -5.39
N VAL A 30 9.18 1.58 -5.95
CA VAL A 30 8.78 0.22 -6.32
C VAL A 30 9.71 -0.77 -5.65
N LYS A 31 9.17 -1.91 -5.21
CA LYS A 31 9.94 -3.00 -4.64
C LYS A 31 9.31 -4.33 -5.04
N VAL A 32 10.13 -5.32 -5.40
CA VAL A 32 9.59 -6.66 -5.68
C VAL A 32 9.08 -7.29 -4.38
N CYS A 33 7.80 -7.63 -4.37
CA CYS A 33 7.16 -8.31 -3.26
C CYS A 33 7.80 -9.67 -2.98
N HIS A 34 7.78 -10.11 -1.72
CA HIS A 34 8.21 -11.46 -1.35
C HIS A 34 7.45 -12.53 -2.15
N TRP A 35 6.13 -12.42 -2.24
CA TRP A 35 5.29 -13.39 -2.93
C TRP A 35 5.48 -13.42 -4.44
N THR A 36 5.80 -12.28 -5.06
CA THR A 36 6.23 -12.25 -6.48
C THR A 36 7.47 -13.12 -6.69
N LYS A 37 8.44 -13.04 -5.77
CA LYS A 37 9.66 -13.86 -5.82
C LYS A 37 9.37 -15.34 -5.59
N GLU A 38 8.50 -15.65 -4.63
CA GLU A 38 8.13 -17.03 -4.29
C GLU A 38 7.37 -17.68 -5.44
N GLU A 39 6.44 -16.97 -6.06
CA GLU A 39 5.71 -17.51 -7.19
C GLU A 39 6.60 -17.71 -8.42
N LEU A 40 7.54 -16.81 -8.68
CA LEU A 40 8.50 -16.96 -9.77
C LEU A 40 9.41 -18.17 -9.59
N LYS A 41 9.87 -18.45 -8.34
CA LYS A 41 10.88 -19.47 -8.06
C LYS A 41 10.29 -20.81 -7.64
N ASN A 42 9.24 -20.78 -6.84
CA ASN A 42 8.77 -21.93 -6.05
C ASN A 42 7.31 -22.26 -6.29
N ASP A 43 6.65 -21.56 -7.21
CA ASP A 43 5.21 -21.67 -7.50
C ASP A 43 4.32 -21.53 -6.25
N ARG A 44 4.75 -20.66 -5.30
CA ARG A 44 4.01 -20.38 -4.07
C ARG A 44 3.30 -19.04 -4.18
N HIS A 45 2.01 -19.04 -3.91
CA HIS A 45 1.14 -17.88 -4.11
C HIS A 45 0.98 -17.03 -2.84
N CYS A 46 0.71 -15.74 -3.05
CA CYS A 46 0.22 -14.84 -2.01
C CYS A 46 -1.19 -15.28 -1.57
N TYR A 47 -1.56 -15.00 -0.31
CA TYR A 47 -2.93 -15.16 0.16
C TYR A 47 -3.97 -14.49 -0.77
N LYS A 48 -3.61 -13.37 -1.42
CA LYS A 48 -4.45 -12.71 -2.42
C LYS A 48 -4.75 -13.62 -3.62
N GLY A 49 -3.84 -14.51 -3.97
CA GLY A 49 -4.09 -15.54 -5.00
C GLY A 49 -5.18 -16.50 -4.56
N THR A 50 -5.12 -16.96 -3.31
CA THR A 50 -6.09 -17.89 -2.74
C THR A 50 -7.49 -17.28 -2.61
N PHE A 51 -7.58 -16.04 -2.09
CA PHE A 51 -8.88 -15.43 -1.76
C PHE A 51 -9.45 -14.56 -2.88
N TYR A 52 -8.61 -13.99 -3.75
CA TYR A 52 -9.05 -13.00 -4.74
C TYR A 52 -8.65 -13.35 -6.18
N GLY A 53 -8.03 -14.50 -6.40
CA GLY A 53 -7.61 -14.95 -7.75
C GLY A 53 -6.43 -14.14 -8.33
N ILE A 54 -5.60 -13.52 -7.50
CA ILE A 54 -4.49 -12.66 -7.93
C ILE A 54 -3.27 -13.50 -8.30
N GLN A 55 -2.75 -13.29 -9.50
CA GLN A 55 -1.46 -13.84 -9.91
C GLN A 55 -0.33 -13.00 -9.27
N SER A 56 0.36 -13.58 -8.29
CA SER A 56 1.37 -12.83 -7.51
C SER A 56 2.59 -12.45 -8.33
N SER A 57 2.96 -13.24 -9.36
CA SER A 57 4.04 -12.90 -10.31
C SER A 57 3.73 -11.64 -11.10
N GLY A 58 2.45 -11.39 -11.44
CA GLY A 58 1.98 -10.20 -12.12
C GLY A 58 1.63 -9.02 -11.19
N CYS A 59 2.02 -9.08 -9.90
CA CYS A 59 1.72 -8.02 -8.94
C CYS A 59 2.91 -7.09 -8.74
N MET A 60 2.77 -5.83 -9.15
CA MET A 60 3.71 -4.75 -8.88
C MET A 60 3.38 -4.11 -7.52
N GLN A 61 4.35 -4.10 -6.60
CA GLN A 61 4.22 -3.41 -5.31
C GLN A 61 4.88 -2.05 -5.36
N MET A 62 4.13 -0.99 -5.11
CA MET A 62 4.60 0.39 -5.17
C MET A 62 3.96 1.27 -4.10
N ALA A 63 4.48 2.49 -3.94
CA ALA A 63 3.81 3.60 -3.27
C ALA A 63 4.14 4.91 -3.99
N PRO A 64 3.19 5.85 -4.07
CA PRO A 64 3.42 7.18 -4.66
C PRO A 64 4.32 8.06 -3.78
N ASN A 65 4.45 7.74 -2.49
CA ASN A 65 5.10 8.53 -1.46
C ASN A 65 5.75 7.64 -0.38
N VAL A 66 6.95 7.14 -0.66
CA VAL A 66 7.65 6.22 0.25
C VAL A 66 8.28 6.89 1.47
N ASP A 67 8.34 8.21 1.52
CA ASP A 67 8.96 9.02 2.55
C ASP A 67 7.97 9.83 3.41
N THR A 68 6.66 9.70 3.18
CA THR A 68 5.65 10.55 3.81
C THR A 68 4.52 9.72 4.40
N CYS A 69 4.31 9.84 5.72
CA CYS A 69 3.19 9.26 6.44
C CYS A 69 2.81 10.17 7.61
N ASN A 70 1.53 10.28 7.89
CA ASN A 70 0.99 11.08 8.98
C ASN A 70 0.89 10.32 10.32
N LEU A 71 1.27 9.04 10.34
CA LEU A 71 1.41 8.23 11.54
C LEU A 71 2.88 7.81 11.75
N ALA A 72 3.25 7.48 13.00
CA ALA A 72 4.56 6.97 13.39
C ALA A 72 4.42 5.65 14.17
N CYS A 73 3.74 4.67 13.57
CA CYS A 73 3.40 3.40 14.22
C CYS A 73 4.62 2.68 14.79
N THR A 74 4.53 2.26 16.05
CA THR A 74 5.63 1.60 16.78
C THR A 74 6.04 0.26 16.18
N TYR A 75 5.11 -0.41 15.52
CA TYR A 75 5.29 -1.71 14.84
C TYR A 75 5.65 -1.54 13.34
N CYS A 76 5.78 -0.32 12.85
CA CYS A 76 6.13 -0.09 11.45
C CYS A 76 7.57 -0.56 11.20
N TRP A 77 7.70 -1.67 10.49
CA TRP A 77 9.01 -2.24 10.11
C TRP A 77 9.66 -1.54 8.92
N ARG A 78 9.00 -0.49 8.42
CA ARG A 78 9.46 0.35 7.31
C ARG A 78 10.38 1.45 7.84
N GLU A 79 11.21 2.03 6.97
CA GLU A 79 12.05 3.16 7.33
C GLU A 79 11.23 4.34 7.86
N PRO A 80 11.79 5.11 8.80
CA PRO A 80 11.16 6.34 9.28
C PRO A 80 10.83 7.27 8.11
N HIS A 81 9.67 7.89 8.21
CA HIS A 81 9.23 8.89 7.27
C HIS A 81 9.82 10.25 7.61
N SER A 82 9.78 11.17 6.66
CA SER A 82 10.09 12.58 6.89
C SER A 82 9.31 13.12 8.11
N GLU A 83 9.92 14.00 8.86
CA GLU A 83 9.28 14.69 9.99
C GLU A 83 8.24 15.71 9.54
N THR A 84 8.19 16.01 8.24
CA THR A 84 7.23 16.92 7.63
C THR A 84 6.33 16.17 6.64
N LEU A 85 5.11 16.66 6.44
CA LEU A 85 4.25 16.18 5.35
C LEU A 85 4.71 16.83 4.05
N ASN A 86 5.28 16.03 3.17
CA ASN A 86 5.66 16.48 1.84
C ASN A 86 4.41 16.60 0.97
N LYS A 87 4.38 17.64 0.12
CA LYS A 87 3.40 17.71 -0.95
C LYS A 87 3.75 16.68 -2.02
N VAL A 88 2.87 15.72 -2.23
CA VAL A 88 3.04 14.65 -3.22
C VAL A 88 2.01 14.85 -4.33
N ASP A 89 2.48 15.29 -5.50
CA ASP A 89 1.65 15.63 -6.65
C ASP A 89 2.26 15.20 -8.00
N SER A 90 3.11 14.17 -7.98
CA SER A 90 3.71 13.60 -9.20
C SER A 90 2.66 13.32 -10.27
N ASP A 91 3.01 13.50 -11.54
CA ASP A 91 2.11 13.16 -12.64
C ASP A 91 1.75 11.67 -12.64
N PRO A 92 0.44 11.31 -12.70
CA PRO A 92 -0.01 9.93 -12.57
C PRO A 92 0.45 9.00 -13.68
N GLU A 93 0.41 9.46 -14.94
CA GLU A 93 0.87 8.66 -16.07
C GLU A 93 2.37 8.39 -15.99
N MET A 94 3.13 9.46 -15.72
CA MET A 94 4.58 9.34 -15.54
C MET A 94 4.89 8.38 -14.39
N LEU A 95 4.21 8.51 -13.24
CA LEU A 95 4.40 7.64 -12.08
C LEU A 95 4.09 6.18 -12.43
N PHE A 96 3.02 5.91 -13.19
CA PHE A 96 2.67 4.57 -13.64
C PHE A 96 3.77 3.97 -14.55
N TYR A 97 4.16 4.68 -15.61
CA TYR A 97 5.16 4.17 -16.55
C TYR A 97 6.55 4.00 -15.92
N GLU A 98 6.94 4.91 -15.05
CA GLU A 98 8.20 4.76 -14.30
C GLU A 98 8.15 3.58 -13.33
N SER A 99 7.01 3.35 -12.67
CA SER A 99 6.81 2.20 -11.78
C SER A 99 6.89 0.88 -12.55
N VAL A 100 6.26 0.77 -13.71
CA VAL A 100 6.36 -0.42 -14.57
C VAL A 100 7.80 -0.65 -15.02
N ARG A 101 8.51 0.40 -15.43
CA ARG A 101 9.92 0.33 -15.83
C ARG A 101 10.81 -0.11 -14.68
N ALA A 102 10.59 0.44 -13.48
CA ALA A 102 11.30 0.05 -12.27
C ALA A 102 11.04 -1.42 -11.89
N HIS A 103 9.78 -1.85 -11.97
CA HIS A 103 9.39 -3.24 -11.73
C HIS A 103 10.13 -4.20 -12.66
N ARG A 104 10.10 -3.94 -13.96
CA ARG A 104 10.83 -4.71 -14.98
C ARG A 104 12.33 -4.77 -14.69
N ARG A 105 12.93 -3.63 -14.32
CA ARG A 105 14.34 -3.56 -13.95
C ARG A 105 14.67 -4.41 -12.72
N LEU A 106 13.81 -4.37 -11.70
CA LEU A 106 13.98 -5.18 -10.49
C LEU A 106 13.84 -6.68 -10.74
N LEU A 107 13.11 -7.09 -11.79
CA LEU A 107 12.95 -8.48 -12.20
C LEU A 107 14.08 -9.01 -13.09
N THR A 108 14.99 -8.17 -13.58
CA THR A 108 16.06 -8.60 -14.51
C THR A 108 16.91 -9.75 -13.95
N GLY A 109 17.22 -9.70 -12.65
CA GLY A 109 18.04 -10.74 -12.00
C GLY A 109 17.39 -12.12 -11.90
N PHE A 110 16.09 -12.23 -12.21
CA PHE A 110 15.36 -13.52 -12.19
C PHE A 110 15.40 -14.24 -13.53
N LYS A 111 15.71 -13.54 -14.65
CA LYS A 111 15.70 -14.11 -16.00
C LYS A 111 16.61 -15.34 -16.17
N GLY A 112 17.75 -15.36 -15.51
CA GLY A 112 18.71 -16.46 -15.60
C GLY A 112 18.69 -17.40 -14.40
N HIS A 113 17.71 -17.28 -13.52
CA HIS A 113 17.65 -18.13 -12.32
C HIS A 113 17.12 -19.53 -12.69
N PRO A 114 17.81 -20.63 -12.31
CA PRO A 114 17.47 -22.00 -12.74
C PRO A 114 16.03 -22.44 -12.41
N SER A 115 15.47 -21.89 -11.31
CA SER A 115 14.10 -22.23 -10.87
C SER A 115 13.02 -21.33 -11.47
N VAL A 116 13.35 -20.39 -12.36
CA VAL A 116 12.38 -19.46 -12.93
C VAL A 116 12.14 -19.79 -14.39
N PRO A 117 10.95 -20.31 -14.77
CA PRO A 117 10.59 -20.51 -16.15
C PRO A 117 10.62 -19.20 -16.94
N LEU A 118 11.17 -19.20 -18.14
CA LEU A 118 11.30 -17.99 -18.96
C LEU A 118 9.94 -17.35 -19.26
N GLU A 119 8.92 -18.16 -19.56
CA GLU A 119 7.56 -17.71 -19.84
C GLU A 119 6.97 -16.97 -18.64
N LYS A 120 7.09 -17.53 -17.45
CA LYS A 120 6.62 -16.92 -16.20
C LYS A 120 7.34 -15.60 -15.90
N TRP A 121 8.65 -15.54 -16.19
CA TRP A 121 9.40 -14.29 -16.09
C TRP A 121 8.92 -13.26 -17.11
N GLN A 122 8.60 -13.66 -18.35
CA GLN A 122 8.07 -12.78 -19.38
C GLN A 122 6.72 -12.21 -18.99
N GLU A 123 5.80 -13.04 -18.49
CA GLU A 123 4.48 -12.62 -17.97
C GLU A 123 4.61 -11.59 -16.85
N ALA A 124 5.55 -11.79 -15.93
CA ALA A 124 5.79 -10.89 -14.80
C ALA A 124 6.31 -9.50 -15.23
N GLN A 125 6.83 -9.34 -16.47
CA GLN A 125 7.25 -8.03 -16.98
C GLN A 125 6.07 -7.08 -17.25
N ASP A 126 4.86 -7.63 -17.40
CA ASP A 126 3.64 -6.88 -17.68
C ASP A 126 2.67 -7.01 -16.49
N PRO A 127 2.77 -6.11 -15.49
CA PRO A 127 1.97 -6.25 -14.27
C PRO A 127 0.48 -6.12 -14.56
N LYS A 128 -0.30 -7.05 -14.01
CA LYS A 128 -1.77 -7.09 -14.06
C LYS A 128 -2.41 -6.50 -12.81
N HIS A 129 -1.63 -6.33 -11.77
CA HIS A 129 -2.08 -5.87 -10.47
C HIS A 129 -1.07 -4.87 -9.88
N VAL A 130 -1.57 -3.80 -9.28
CA VAL A 130 -0.76 -2.84 -8.52
C VAL A 130 -1.18 -2.87 -7.05
N ALA A 131 -0.25 -3.22 -6.17
CA ALA A 131 -0.43 -3.11 -4.73
C ALA A 131 0.20 -1.81 -4.23
N ILE A 132 -0.63 -0.82 -3.93
CA ILE A 132 -0.25 0.47 -3.34
C ILE A 132 -0.15 0.28 -1.83
N SER A 133 0.96 -0.33 -1.38
CA SER A 133 1.11 -0.90 -0.04
C SER A 133 2.55 -0.93 0.48
N LEU A 134 3.43 -0.06 -0.04
CA LEU A 134 4.78 0.10 0.48
C LEU A 134 4.84 1.07 1.67
N ASN A 135 5.89 1.86 1.77
CA ASN A 135 6.01 2.93 2.75
C ASN A 135 5.01 4.05 2.50
N GLY A 136 4.83 4.89 3.52
CA GLY A 136 4.03 6.10 3.43
C GLY A 136 2.53 5.85 3.55
N GLU A 137 1.78 6.93 3.46
CA GLU A 137 0.32 6.90 3.42
C GLU A 137 -0.17 7.38 2.05
N PRO A 138 -0.68 6.48 1.21
CA PRO A 138 -1.00 6.81 -0.19
C PRO A 138 -2.11 7.85 -0.35
N THR A 139 -3.00 8.03 0.65
CA THR A 139 -4.04 9.07 0.60
C THR A 139 -3.49 10.49 0.75
N LEU A 140 -2.20 10.65 1.09
CA LEU A 140 -1.50 11.94 1.03
C LEU A 140 -1.08 12.34 -0.39
N TYR A 141 -1.19 11.44 -1.37
CA TYR A 141 -0.94 11.76 -2.76
C TYR A 141 -2.16 12.47 -3.37
N SER A 142 -1.99 13.74 -3.75
CA SER A 142 -3.09 14.62 -4.15
C SER A 142 -3.80 14.19 -5.44
N ARG A 143 -3.14 13.40 -6.28
CA ARG A 143 -3.67 12.89 -7.56
C ARG A 143 -3.94 11.37 -7.52
N LEU A 144 -4.31 10.84 -6.34
CA LEU A 144 -4.54 9.41 -6.16
C LEU A 144 -5.64 8.87 -7.07
N ALA A 145 -6.78 9.55 -7.19
CA ALA A 145 -7.89 9.12 -8.06
C ALA A 145 -7.45 9.03 -9.53
N GLU A 146 -6.72 10.03 -10.03
CA GLU A 146 -6.18 10.02 -11.39
C GLU A 146 -5.19 8.85 -11.60
N PHE A 147 -4.37 8.52 -10.60
CA PHE A 147 -3.45 7.39 -10.68
C PHE A 147 -4.19 6.04 -10.73
N LEU A 148 -5.26 5.90 -9.95
CA LEU A 148 -6.11 4.71 -10.00
C LEU A 148 -6.77 4.58 -11.38
N ASP A 149 -7.25 5.69 -11.94
CA ASP A 149 -7.84 5.73 -13.28
C ASP A 149 -6.83 5.31 -14.36
N VAL A 150 -5.61 5.86 -14.34
CA VAL A 150 -4.52 5.44 -15.24
C VAL A 150 -4.26 3.94 -15.15
N CYS A 151 -4.19 3.37 -13.94
CA CYS A 151 -4.01 1.93 -13.77
C CYS A 151 -5.16 1.15 -14.44
N HIS A 152 -6.41 1.56 -14.20
CA HIS A 152 -7.59 0.89 -14.74
C HIS A 152 -7.67 1.01 -16.28
N GLN A 153 -7.33 2.15 -16.86
CA GLN A 153 -7.25 2.34 -18.32
C GLN A 153 -6.23 1.40 -18.97
N HIS A 154 -5.18 1.01 -18.24
CA HIS A 154 -4.22 0.00 -18.68
C HIS A 154 -4.62 -1.45 -18.35
N GLY A 155 -5.84 -1.67 -17.88
CA GLY A 155 -6.34 -3.01 -17.51
C GLY A 155 -5.67 -3.59 -16.26
N VAL A 156 -5.10 -2.73 -15.40
CA VAL A 156 -4.38 -3.12 -14.19
C VAL A 156 -5.27 -2.90 -12.98
N SER A 157 -5.56 -3.95 -12.21
CA SER A 157 -6.33 -3.84 -10.97
C SER A 157 -5.50 -3.25 -9.84
N THR A 158 -6.15 -2.51 -8.94
CA THR A 158 -5.50 -1.73 -7.88
C THR A 158 -5.90 -2.18 -6.49
N PHE A 159 -4.92 -2.33 -5.60
CA PHE A 159 -5.07 -2.69 -4.19
C PHE A 159 -4.52 -1.55 -3.34
N LEU A 160 -5.39 -0.66 -2.89
CA LEU A 160 -5.02 0.49 -2.06
C LEU A 160 -5.03 0.10 -0.59
N VAL A 161 -3.91 0.30 0.10
CA VAL A 161 -3.81 0.10 1.56
C VAL A 161 -3.57 1.44 2.23
N THR A 162 -4.51 1.87 3.08
CA THR A 162 -4.46 3.14 3.79
C THR A 162 -4.58 2.93 5.31
N ASN A 163 -4.10 3.89 6.07
CA ASN A 163 -4.31 3.94 7.52
C ASN A 163 -5.69 4.54 7.90
N GLY A 164 -6.49 4.94 6.93
CA GLY A 164 -7.86 5.42 7.13
C GLY A 164 -8.00 6.80 7.78
N SER A 165 -6.91 7.52 8.03
CA SER A 165 -6.96 8.80 8.75
C SER A 165 -7.37 10.01 7.89
N LEU A 166 -7.68 9.79 6.60
CA LEU A 166 -8.10 10.85 5.66
C LEU A 166 -9.43 10.50 4.97
N PRO A 167 -10.56 10.45 5.72
CA PRO A 167 -11.87 10.04 5.19
C PRO A 167 -12.33 10.90 4.01
N LYS A 168 -12.09 12.21 4.06
CA LYS A 168 -12.49 13.13 2.98
C LYS A 168 -11.77 12.89 1.66
N VAL A 169 -10.58 12.27 1.68
CA VAL A 169 -9.88 11.89 0.46
C VAL A 169 -10.56 10.66 -0.13
N ILE A 170 -10.88 9.67 0.70
CA ILE A 170 -11.55 8.42 0.28
C ILE A 170 -12.95 8.74 -0.26
N GLU A 171 -13.72 9.57 0.44
CA GLU A 171 -15.06 10.01 0.05
C GLU A 171 -15.08 10.69 -1.34
N LYS A 172 -14.00 11.41 -1.68
CA LYS A 172 -13.89 12.18 -2.93
C LYS A 172 -13.16 11.46 -4.06
N LEU A 173 -12.88 10.15 -3.92
CA LEU A 173 -12.29 9.39 -5.00
C LEU A 173 -13.31 9.17 -6.12
N ASP A 174 -13.17 9.89 -7.22
CA ASP A 174 -13.99 9.68 -8.44
C ASP A 174 -13.73 8.29 -9.04
N THR A 175 -12.50 7.78 -8.90
CA THR A 175 -12.12 6.41 -9.29
C THR A 175 -11.73 5.64 -8.04
N LEU A 176 -12.52 4.61 -7.68
CA LEU A 176 -12.22 3.74 -6.55
C LEU A 176 -11.19 2.66 -6.92
N PRO A 177 -10.34 2.20 -5.97
CA PRO A 177 -9.48 1.05 -6.22
C PRO A 177 -10.31 -0.21 -6.44
N THR A 178 -9.76 -1.22 -7.11
CA THR A 178 -10.40 -2.53 -7.24
C THR A 178 -10.64 -3.19 -5.87
N GLN A 179 -9.79 -2.88 -4.91
CA GLN A 179 -9.95 -3.30 -3.52
C GLN A 179 -9.30 -2.30 -2.56
N LEU A 180 -10.06 -1.86 -1.56
CA LEU A 180 -9.63 -0.93 -0.52
C LEU A 180 -9.37 -1.66 0.78
N TYR A 181 -8.16 -1.49 1.32
CA TYR A 181 -7.78 -1.98 2.64
C TYR A 181 -7.67 -0.81 3.62
N VAL A 182 -8.38 -0.87 4.71
CA VAL A 182 -8.21 0.05 5.83
C VAL A 182 -7.50 -0.68 6.97
N SER A 183 -6.38 -0.12 7.42
CA SER A 183 -5.62 -0.65 8.56
C SER A 183 -6.29 -0.23 9.86
N VAL A 184 -6.90 -1.20 10.56
CA VAL A 184 -7.52 -1.05 11.87
C VAL A 184 -6.62 -1.75 12.88
N ASP A 185 -5.49 -1.12 13.21
CA ASP A 185 -4.41 -1.74 13.95
C ASP A 185 -4.49 -1.49 15.48
N ALA A 186 -5.59 -0.87 15.93
CA ALA A 186 -5.90 -0.67 17.35
C ALA A 186 -7.40 -0.81 17.60
N PRO A 187 -7.79 -1.35 18.77
CA PRO A 187 -9.20 -1.58 19.11
C PRO A 187 -9.94 -0.32 19.59
N ASN A 188 -9.19 0.68 20.10
CA ASN A 188 -9.74 1.92 20.66
C ASN A 188 -8.72 3.06 20.57
N GLN A 189 -9.18 4.28 20.86
CA GLN A 189 -8.39 5.50 20.74
C GLN A 189 -7.12 5.50 21.62
N GLU A 190 -7.19 4.99 22.84
CA GLU A 190 -6.03 4.95 23.74
C GLU A 190 -4.90 4.13 23.15
N ILE A 191 -5.21 2.92 22.69
CA ILE A 191 -4.25 2.00 22.08
C ILE A 191 -3.78 2.55 20.71
N PHE A 192 -4.68 3.16 19.93
CA PHE A 192 -4.35 3.81 18.67
C PHE A 192 -3.29 4.91 18.87
N ASN A 193 -3.51 5.80 19.81
CA ASN A 193 -2.56 6.88 20.09
C ASN A 193 -1.20 6.36 20.56
N ARG A 194 -1.20 5.27 21.34
CA ARG A 194 0.02 4.63 21.83
C ARG A 194 0.78 3.87 20.74
N LEU A 195 0.09 3.13 19.89
CA LEU A 195 0.70 2.27 18.86
C LEU A 195 0.91 2.97 17.53
N CYS A 196 -0.11 3.70 17.04
CA CYS A 196 -0.08 4.32 15.71
C CYS A 196 0.55 5.72 15.73
N LYS A 197 0.57 6.40 16.90
CA LYS A 197 1.25 7.68 17.12
C LYS A 197 0.96 8.71 16.02
N PRO A 198 -0.23 9.32 15.99
CA PRO A 198 -0.52 10.41 15.09
C PRO A 198 0.50 11.55 15.23
N LYS A 199 1.01 12.08 14.10
CA LYS A 199 2.06 13.12 14.11
C LYS A 199 1.52 14.53 13.95
N PHE A 200 0.43 14.69 13.21
CA PHE A 200 -0.02 16.01 12.75
C PHE A 200 -1.49 16.27 13.04
N ASP A 201 -2.19 15.33 13.69
CA ASP A 201 -3.62 15.40 13.86
C ASP A 201 -4.09 14.59 15.08
N ASP A 202 -4.50 15.28 16.12
CA ASP A 202 -4.99 14.67 17.36
C ASP A 202 -6.35 13.97 17.19
N HIS A 203 -7.06 14.22 16.07
CA HIS A 203 -8.34 13.62 15.71
C HIS A 203 -8.20 12.45 14.73
N ALA A 204 -7.01 11.87 14.60
CA ALA A 204 -6.77 10.78 13.65
C ALA A 204 -7.60 9.53 13.94
N TRP A 205 -7.92 9.25 15.21
CA TRP A 205 -8.83 8.17 15.60
C TRP A 205 -10.26 8.42 15.11
N ASP A 206 -10.82 9.59 15.39
CA ASP A 206 -12.17 9.96 14.97
C ASP A 206 -12.29 9.89 13.43
N LYS A 207 -11.22 10.28 12.73
CA LYS A 207 -11.17 10.20 11.26
C LYS A 207 -11.07 8.75 10.75
N LEU A 208 -10.39 7.87 11.47
CA LEU A 208 -10.42 6.44 11.17
C LEU A 208 -11.85 5.90 11.30
N GLU A 209 -12.56 6.20 12.40
CA GLU A 209 -13.95 5.77 12.59
C GLU A 209 -14.85 6.33 11.46
N GLN A 210 -14.72 7.61 11.08
CA GLN A 210 -15.41 8.17 9.90
C GLN A 210 -15.09 7.42 8.60
N THR A 211 -13.85 6.98 8.42
CA THR A 211 -13.50 6.14 7.26
C THR A 211 -14.22 4.80 7.30
N LEU A 212 -14.30 4.16 8.48
CA LEU A 212 -15.02 2.89 8.63
C LEU A 212 -16.52 3.06 8.32
N GLU A 213 -17.13 4.17 8.76
CA GLU A 213 -18.54 4.51 8.46
C GLU A 213 -18.79 4.72 6.95
N LEU A 214 -17.78 5.14 6.17
CA LEU A 214 -17.89 5.31 4.73
C LEU A 214 -17.86 3.97 3.96
N LEU A 215 -17.17 2.94 4.48
CA LEU A 215 -16.91 1.71 3.73
C LEU A 215 -18.17 1.03 3.17
N PRO A 216 -19.31 0.94 3.89
CA PRO A 216 -20.51 0.30 3.36
C PRO A 216 -21.13 1.01 2.14
N SER A 217 -20.80 2.29 1.94
CA SER A 217 -21.32 3.10 0.82
C SER A 217 -20.46 3.05 -0.44
N LEU A 218 -19.25 2.45 -0.36
CA LEU A 218 -18.30 2.44 -1.46
C LEU A 218 -18.52 1.24 -2.38
N ASP A 219 -18.68 1.49 -3.67
CA ASP A 219 -18.81 0.42 -4.68
C ASP A 219 -17.45 -0.19 -5.03
N THR A 220 -16.80 -0.78 -4.04
CA THR A 220 -15.54 -1.51 -4.18
C THR A 220 -15.43 -2.59 -3.13
N ARG A 221 -14.53 -3.56 -3.35
CA ARG A 221 -14.23 -4.57 -2.33
C ARG A 221 -13.48 -3.94 -1.17
N THR A 222 -14.01 -4.10 0.04
CA THR A 222 -13.46 -3.51 1.26
C THR A 222 -12.86 -4.56 2.19
N VAL A 223 -11.78 -4.20 2.85
CA VAL A 223 -11.05 -5.06 3.80
C VAL A 223 -10.69 -4.27 5.05
N CYS A 224 -11.13 -4.70 6.22
CA CYS A 224 -10.55 -4.30 7.49
C CYS A 224 -9.33 -5.18 7.78
N ARG A 225 -8.18 -4.54 8.00
CA ARG A 225 -6.92 -5.23 8.22
C ARG A 225 -6.39 -4.94 9.60
N HIS A 226 -6.33 -5.97 10.46
CA HIS A 226 -5.85 -5.86 11.83
C HIS A 226 -4.41 -6.34 11.95
N THR A 227 -3.54 -5.52 12.53
CA THR A 227 -2.23 -5.96 13.00
C THR A 227 -2.33 -6.18 14.51
N LEU A 228 -2.34 -7.44 14.93
CA LEU A 228 -2.57 -7.84 16.31
C LEU A 228 -1.23 -8.06 17.03
N ILE A 229 -0.96 -7.25 18.05
CA ILE A 229 0.30 -7.27 18.79
C ILE A 229 0.04 -7.87 20.18
N ARG A 230 0.74 -8.96 20.48
CA ARG A 230 0.62 -9.63 21.81
C ARG A 230 1.02 -8.67 22.93
N GLY A 231 0.18 -8.56 23.94
CA GLY A 231 0.38 -7.68 25.09
C GLY A 231 0.03 -6.20 24.82
N GLU A 232 -0.37 -5.85 23.60
CA GLU A 232 -0.72 -4.48 23.21
C GLU A 232 -2.15 -4.38 22.66
N SER A 233 -2.41 -4.94 21.48
CA SER A 233 -3.71 -4.85 20.80
C SER A 233 -4.41 -6.19 20.62
N LEU A 234 -3.74 -7.32 20.85
CA LEU A 234 -4.36 -8.65 20.83
C LEU A 234 -5.20 -8.86 22.10
N GLY A 235 -6.43 -9.35 21.92
CA GLY A 235 -7.34 -9.70 23.04
C GLY A 235 -8.55 -8.80 23.19
N TYR A 236 -8.63 -7.71 22.45
CA TYR A 236 -9.76 -6.78 22.44
C TYR A 236 -10.82 -7.16 21.38
N VAL A 237 -11.29 -8.41 21.43
CA VAL A 237 -12.14 -8.99 20.36
C VAL A 237 -13.43 -8.22 20.18
N ASP A 238 -14.09 -7.81 21.28
CA ASP A 238 -15.36 -7.09 21.22
C ASP A 238 -15.20 -5.68 20.61
N ASP A 239 -14.10 -5.00 20.93
CA ASP A 239 -13.81 -3.68 20.36
C ASP A 239 -13.54 -3.76 18.86
N TYR A 240 -12.76 -4.75 18.39
CA TYR A 240 -12.55 -4.98 16.97
C TYR A 240 -13.85 -5.37 16.27
N ALA A 241 -14.67 -6.25 16.88
CA ALA A 241 -15.97 -6.62 16.33
C ALA A 241 -16.91 -5.41 16.19
N ARG A 242 -16.87 -4.46 17.14
CA ARG A 242 -17.62 -3.20 17.02
C ARG A 242 -17.16 -2.39 15.81
N LEU A 243 -15.86 -2.24 15.61
CA LEU A 243 -15.32 -1.50 14.47
C LEU A 243 -15.63 -2.18 13.13
N ASP A 244 -15.50 -3.51 13.07
CA ASP A 244 -15.84 -4.29 11.88
C ASP A 244 -17.34 -4.23 11.57
N ASN A 245 -18.22 -4.22 12.60
CA ASN A 245 -19.66 -4.02 12.39
C ASN A 245 -20.02 -2.63 11.86
N ILE A 246 -19.27 -1.59 12.22
CA ILE A 246 -19.44 -0.23 11.64
C ILE A 246 -19.00 -0.25 10.19
N ALA A 247 -17.87 -0.86 9.91
CA ALA A 247 -17.26 -0.89 8.59
C ALA A 247 -17.95 -1.82 7.59
N ASP A 248 -18.68 -2.82 8.08
CA ASP A 248 -19.31 -3.90 7.27
C ASP A 248 -18.45 -4.34 6.07
N PRO A 249 -17.17 -4.71 6.30
CA PRO A 249 -16.25 -4.99 5.21
C PRO A 249 -16.56 -6.33 4.55
N MET A 250 -16.28 -6.45 3.24
CA MET A 250 -16.38 -7.74 2.56
C MET A 250 -15.42 -8.80 3.13
N PHE A 251 -14.28 -8.36 3.69
CA PHE A 251 -13.25 -9.25 4.23
C PHE A 251 -12.61 -8.65 5.48
N ILE A 252 -12.21 -9.53 6.41
CA ILE A 252 -11.38 -9.18 7.56
C ILE A 252 -10.06 -9.94 7.44
N GLU A 253 -8.94 -9.23 7.52
CA GLU A 253 -7.59 -9.80 7.55
C GLU A 253 -6.95 -9.56 8.91
N ALA A 254 -6.85 -10.58 9.75
CA ALA A 254 -6.09 -10.53 11.00
C ALA A 254 -4.70 -11.15 10.82
N LYS A 255 -3.68 -10.45 11.31
CA LYS A 255 -2.28 -10.92 11.30
C LYS A 255 -1.56 -10.47 12.57
N GLY A 256 -0.58 -11.27 13.01
CA GLY A 256 0.32 -11.00 14.11
C GLY A 256 1.74 -10.70 13.66
#